data_62285f3901e52ca0fac9e9c46d943d60
#
_entry.id   62285f3901e52ca0fac9e9c46d943d60
#
_cell.length_a   1.000
_cell.length_b   1.000
_cell.length_c   1.000
_cell.angle_alpha   90.00
_cell.angle_beta   90.00
_cell.angle_gamma   90.00
#
_symmetry.space_group_name_H-M   'P 1'
#
loop_
_entity.id
_entity.type
_entity.pdbx_description
1 polymer ?
#
loop_
_entity_poly.entity_id
_entity_poly.type
_entity_poly.pdbx_seq_one_letter_code
_entity_poly.pdbx_strand_id
1 'polypeptide(L)'
;MDRLARLGGRKWLLIALLLALMFLLLLAGFATTRPVDSRPKPPLGLITTLPLFWSEGGIEADLAKDAAPHPAFTRLSAHYDIMPVDDLETWVPRPKQLLLLAQPRAFAPNELVRIDNWVRQGGLVLILADPALQWGSLYPLGDNRRPLFTSMLSPLFAYWGVELVLPLEDKVPTSMRKIGVFNIRTVTAGEWLPKGDSAKGRCAILAKGLLADCRIGKGRAVLLADADFLDTAFWEGRGMRILTGKDEFANMALLRALLAALQDDKGLRGDFVEK
;
A
#
# COMPACT_ATOMS: atom_id res chain seq x y z
N MET A 1 -50.41 27.96 44.35
CA MET A 1 -50.45 26.60 43.75
C MET A 1 -49.73 26.55 42.38
N ASP A 2 -49.26 27.65 41.79
CA ASP A 2 -48.69 27.66 40.42
C ASP A 2 -47.22 27.31 40.28
N ARG A 3 -46.45 27.18 41.35
CA ARG A 3 -45.00 26.85 41.24
C ARG A 3 -44.70 25.35 41.07
N LEU A 4 -45.58 24.46 41.53
CA LEU A 4 -45.40 23.00 41.42
C LEU A 4 -45.75 22.47 40.02
N ALA A 5 -46.65 23.10 39.29
CA ALA A 5 -47.02 22.72 37.90
C ALA A 5 -45.90 23.02 36.90
N ARG A 6 -45.10 24.08 37.12
CA ARG A 6 -43.97 24.44 36.22
C ARG A 6 -42.75 23.55 36.36
N LEU A 7 -42.54 22.91 37.52
CA LEU A 7 -41.43 21.96 37.77
C LEU A 7 -41.69 20.60 37.10
N GLY A 8 -42.96 20.20 36.94
CA GLY A 8 -43.32 18.97 36.22
C GLY A 8 -43.02 19.07 34.72
N GLY A 9 -43.42 20.15 34.07
CA GLY A 9 -43.23 20.35 32.63
C GLY A 9 -41.77 20.39 32.22
N ARG A 10 -40.92 20.96 33.07
CA ARG A 10 -39.48 21.07 32.79
C ARG A 10 -38.74 19.70 32.83
N LYS A 11 -39.17 18.79 33.72
CA LYS A 11 -38.65 17.41 33.78
C LYS A 11 -39.10 16.59 32.59
N TRP A 12 -40.33 16.73 32.12
CA TRP A 12 -40.86 16.08 30.94
C TRP A 12 -40.18 16.57 29.67
N LEU A 13 -39.87 17.86 29.56
CA LEU A 13 -39.08 18.43 28.45
C LEU A 13 -37.67 17.89 28.41
N LEU A 14 -36.98 17.75 29.55
CA LEU A 14 -35.65 17.17 29.65
C LEU A 14 -35.65 15.69 29.24
N ILE A 15 -36.64 14.90 29.68
CA ILE A 15 -36.76 13.49 29.29
C ILE A 15 -37.01 13.36 27.78
N ALA A 16 -37.91 14.18 27.22
CA ALA A 16 -38.16 14.19 25.77
C ALA A 16 -36.92 14.55 24.97
N LEU A 17 -36.10 15.52 25.42
CA LEU A 17 -34.85 15.93 24.78
C LEU A 17 -33.80 14.82 24.84
N LEU A 18 -33.67 14.11 25.97
CA LEU A 18 -32.79 12.97 26.12
C LEU A 18 -33.19 11.80 25.21
N LEU A 19 -34.48 11.49 25.13
CA LEU A 19 -34.97 10.45 24.22
C LEU A 19 -34.77 10.81 22.74
N ALA A 20 -34.98 12.06 22.38
CA ALA A 20 -34.72 12.56 21.04
C ALA A 20 -33.19 12.48 20.67
N LEU A 21 -32.32 12.84 21.64
CA LEU A 21 -30.85 12.73 21.44
C LEU A 21 -30.44 11.27 21.34
N MET A 22 -30.97 10.38 22.17
CA MET A 22 -30.69 8.94 22.11
C MET A 22 -31.16 8.35 20.76
N PHE A 23 -32.33 8.75 20.28
CA PHE A 23 -32.88 8.32 18.99
C PHE A 23 -32.02 8.82 17.83
N LEU A 24 -31.53 10.08 17.88
CA LEU A 24 -30.61 10.63 16.91
C LEU A 24 -29.26 9.89 16.90
N LEU A 25 -28.73 9.52 18.07
CA LEU A 25 -27.51 8.73 18.20
C LEU A 25 -27.70 7.31 17.65
N LEU A 26 -28.85 6.68 17.86
CA LEU A 26 -29.19 5.39 17.27
C LEU A 26 -29.31 5.48 15.75
N LEU A 27 -29.99 6.50 15.22
CA LEU A 27 -30.06 6.72 13.77
C LEU A 27 -28.69 6.99 13.15
N ALA A 28 -27.83 7.77 13.81
CA ALA A 28 -26.45 8.00 13.38
C ALA A 28 -25.64 6.69 13.39
N GLY A 29 -25.83 5.84 14.40
CA GLY A 29 -25.22 4.51 14.48
C GLY A 29 -25.67 3.59 13.32
N PHE A 30 -26.95 3.57 13.00
CA PHE A 30 -27.46 2.82 11.84
C PHE A 30 -26.97 3.39 10.49
N ALA A 31 -26.84 4.71 10.36
CA ALA A 31 -26.37 5.34 9.14
C ALA A 31 -24.87 5.09 8.88
N THR A 32 -24.08 4.75 9.91
CA THR A 32 -22.65 4.45 9.79
C THR A 32 -22.36 2.98 9.48
N THR A 33 -23.32 2.07 9.59
CA THR A 33 -23.16 0.69 9.12
C THR A 33 -23.22 0.67 7.59
N ARG A 34 -22.07 0.91 6.95
CA ARG A 34 -21.95 0.68 5.50
C ARG A 34 -22.23 -0.81 5.25
N PRO A 35 -23.10 -1.16 4.27
CA PRO A 35 -23.26 -2.55 3.89
C PRO A 35 -21.87 -3.10 3.53
N VAL A 36 -21.49 -4.22 4.16
CA VAL A 36 -20.30 -4.95 3.79
C VAL A 36 -20.50 -5.35 2.33
N ASP A 37 -19.64 -4.86 1.44
CA ASP A 37 -19.68 -5.22 0.03
C ASP A 37 -19.48 -6.75 -0.05
N SER A 38 -20.54 -7.49 -0.33
CA SER A 38 -20.55 -8.94 -0.35
C SER A 38 -19.90 -9.53 -1.62
N ARG A 39 -19.38 -8.67 -2.50
CA ARG A 39 -18.62 -9.12 -3.68
C ARG A 39 -17.32 -9.78 -3.24
N PRO A 40 -16.94 -10.93 -3.83
CA PRO A 40 -15.65 -11.54 -3.53
C PRO A 40 -14.53 -10.56 -3.86
N LYS A 41 -13.63 -10.36 -2.89
CA LYS A 41 -12.46 -9.48 -3.07
C LYS A 41 -11.53 -10.10 -4.11
N PRO A 42 -10.91 -9.28 -4.99
CA PRO A 42 -9.94 -9.79 -5.94
C PRO A 42 -8.70 -10.34 -5.21
N PRO A 43 -8.16 -11.49 -5.64
CA PRO A 43 -6.99 -12.10 -5.02
C PRO A 43 -5.74 -11.29 -5.33
N LEU A 44 -4.93 -11.02 -4.27
CA LEU A 44 -3.66 -10.32 -4.35
C LEU A 44 -2.57 -11.16 -3.68
N GLY A 45 -1.62 -11.68 -4.46
CA GLY A 45 -0.40 -12.27 -3.90
C GLY A 45 0.49 -11.19 -3.30
N LEU A 46 1.06 -11.45 -2.13
CA LEU A 46 1.98 -10.53 -1.45
C LEU A 46 3.29 -11.22 -1.13
N ILE A 47 4.40 -10.66 -1.64
CA ILE A 47 5.77 -11.02 -1.23
C ILE A 47 6.43 -9.78 -0.67
N THR A 48 6.88 -9.85 0.58
CA THR A 48 7.49 -8.71 1.26
C THR A 48 8.47 -9.15 2.35
N THR A 49 9.45 -8.32 2.64
CA THR A 49 10.26 -8.42 3.87
C THR A 49 9.81 -7.41 4.92
N LEU A 50 8.87 -6.51 4.56
CA LEU A 50 8.32 -5.55 5.52
C LEU A 50 7.35 -6.27 6.48
N PRO A 51 7.36 -5.96 7.78
CA PRO A 51 6.49 -6.60 8.78
C PRO A 51 5.05 -6.08 8.65
N LEU A 52 4.36 -6.46 7.57
CA LEU A 52 3.00 -5.99 7.27
C LEU A 52 1.92 -6.85 7.93
N PHE A 53 2.14 -8.17 8.04
CA PHE A 53 1.15 -9.13 8.58
C PHE A 53 1.72 -10.02 9.70
N TRP A 54 2.96 -9.77 10.12
CA TRP A 54 3.58 -10.37 11.32
C TRP A 54 4.19 -9.27 12.17
N SER A 55 4.51 -9.56 13.45
CA SER A 55 5.26 -8.66 14.31
C SER A 55 6.73 -9.04 14.38
N GLU A 56 7.63 -8.08 14.53
CA GLU A 56 9.06 -8.35 14.71
C GLU A 56 9.41 -8.91 16.11
N GLY A 57 8.46 -8.95 17.03
CA GLY A 57 8.66 -9.48 18.38
C GLY A 57 8.75 -11.01 18.49
N GLY A 58 8.68 -11.75 17.37
CA GLY A 58 8.68 -13.21 17.33
C GLY A 58 7.37 -13.83 17.83
N ILE A 59 7.37 -15.15 18.02
CA ILE A 59 6.18 -15.93 18.41
C ILE A 59 5.52 -15.39 19.69
N GLU A 60 6.29 -14.86 20.62
CA GLU A 60 5.79 -14.31 21.88
C GLU A 60 4.96 -13.04 21.67
N ALA A 61 5.39 -12.18 20.75
CA ALA A 61 4.63 -10.99 20.36
C ALA A 61 3.40 -11.35 19.51
N ASP A 62 3.51 -12.36 18.66
CA ASP A 62 2.38 -12.86 17.85
C ASP A 62 1.32 -13.55 18.71
N LEU A 63 1.72 -14.20 19.83
CA LEU A 63 0.81 -14.78 20.82
C LEU A 63 0.21 -13.74 21.77
N ALA A 64 0.87 -12.61 21.97
CA ALA A 64 0.28 -11.47 22.65
C ALA A 64 -0.84 -10.92 21.78
N LYS A 65 -2.08 -10.88 22.29
CA LYS A 65 -3.28 -10.41 21.56
C LYS A 65 -3.19 -8.98 20.99
N ASP A 66 -2.07 -8.32 21.16
CA ASP A 66 -1.78 -6.94 20.72
C ASP A 66 -1.00 -6.86 19.40
N ALA A 67 -0.67 -7.99 18.77
CA ALA A 67 -0.02 -8.02 17.45
C ALA A 67 -1.04 -7.76 16.33
N ALA A 68 -1.55 -6.54 16.27
CA ALA A 68 -2.37 -6.14 15.12
C ALA A 68 -1.51 -6.05 13.86
N PRO A 69 -2.00 -6.53 12.70
CA PRO A 69 -1.32 -6.33 11.44
C PRO A 69 -1.07 -4.84 11.17
N HIS A 70 0.00 -4.55 10.44
CA HIS A 70 0.34 -3.18 10.07
C HIS A 70 -0.86 -2.49 9.38
N PRO A 71 -1.15 -1.20 9.67
CA PRO A 71 -2.30 -0.51 9.11
C PRO A 71 -2.38 -0.54 7.58
N ALA A 72 -1.24 -0.54 6.86
CA ALA A 72 -1.22 -0.69 5.41
C ALA A 72 -1.82 -2.05 4.96
N PHE A 73 -1.47 -3.15 5.67
CA PHE A 73 -2.06 -4.46 5.40
C PHE A 73 -3.57 -4.47 5.68
N THR A 74 -3.99 -3.93 6.81
CA THR A 74 -5.41 -3.83 7.18
C THR A 74 -6.22 -3.05 6.15
N ARG A 75 -5.66 -1.95 5.62
CA ARG A 75 -6.32 -1.16 4.57
C ARG A 75 -6.38 -1.85 3.21
N LEU A 76 -5.34 -2.59 2.85
CA LEU A 76 -5.35 -3.39 1.63
C LEU A 76 -6.33 -4.57 1.74
N SER A 77 -6.33 -5.28 2.87
CA SER A 77 -7.22 -6.43 3.11
C SER A 77 -8.71 -6.05 3.16
N ALA A 78 -9.03 -4.77 3.35
CA ALA A 78 -10.39 -4.27 3.19
C ALA A 78 -10.90 -4.39 1.74
N HIS A 79 -10.00 -4.35 0.74
CA HIS A 79 -10.33 -4.32 -0.68
C HIS A 79 -9.87 -5.55 -1.46
N TYR A 80 -8.86 -6.27 -0.97
CA TYR A 80 -8.24 -7.43 -1.61
C TYR A 80 -8.25 -8.65 -0.67
N ASP A 81 -8.34 -9.84 -1.26
CA ASP A 81 -8.06 -11.11 -0.58
C ASP A 81 -6.55 -11.34 -0.68
N ILE A 82 -5.82 -10.98 0.39
CA ILE A 82 -4.36 -10.99 0.39
C ILE A 82 -3.86 -12.37 0.76
N MET A 83 -3.05 -12.94 -0.13
CA MET A 83 -2.38 -14.22 0.06
C MET A 83 -0.87 -13.98 0.19
N PRO A 84 -0.28 -14.15 1.38
CA PRO A 84 1.17 -14.19 1.51
C PRO A 84 1.76 -15.31 0.65
N VAL A 85 2.84 -15.01 -0.06
CA VAL A 85 3.53 -15.97 -0.92
C VAL A 85 4.98 -16.06 -0.44
N ASP A 86 5.34 -17.16 0.16
CA ASP A 86 6.70 -17.39 0.68
C ASP A 86 7.59 -18.07 -0.36
N ASP A 87 6.99 -18.94 -1.18
CA ASP A 87 7.68 -19.74 -2.17
C ASP A 87 7.02 -19.60 -3.55
N LEU A 88 7.81 -19.12 -4.50
CA LEU A 88 7.40 -18.98 -5.88
C LEU A 88 7.34 -20.33 -6.63
N GLU A 89 7.97 -21.39 -6.11
CA GLU A 89 7.94 -22.70 -6.76
C GLU A 89 6.58 -23.38 -6.58
N THR A 90 6.00 -23.25 -5.40
CA THR A 90 4.68 -23.81 -5.09
C THR A 90 3.54 -22.88 -5.49
N TRP A 91 3.81 -21.59 -5.66
CA TRP A 91 2.80 -20.63 -6.08
C TRP A 91 2.50 -20.75 -7.58
N VAL A 92 1.27 -21.12 -7.90
CA VAL A 92 0.76 -21.21 -9.27
C VAL A 92 -0.19 -20.04 -9.54
N PRO A 93 0.33 -18.91 -10.02
CA PRO A 93 -0.51 -17.75 -10.30
C PRO A 93 -1.38 -17.99 -11.53
N ARG A 94 -2.60 -17.51 -11.47
CA ARG A 94 -3.49 -17.47 -12.63
C ARG A 94 -3.14 -16.29 -13.55
N PRO A 95 -3.37 -16.37 -14.86
CA PRO A 95 -3.29 -15.21 -15.74
C PRO A 95 -4.12 -14.06 -15.21
N LYS A 96 -3.59 -12.81 -15.29
CA LYS A 96 -4.21 -11.58 -14.75
C LYS A 96 -4.41 -11.54 -13.22
N GLN A 97 -3.81 -12.46 -12.46
CA GLN A 97 -3.76 -12.33 -11.01
C GLN A 97 -2.84 -11.16 -10.64
N LEU A 98 -3.23 -10.41 -9.61
CA LEU A 98 -2.39 -9.34 -9.06
C LEU A 98 -1.31 -9.92 -8.14
N LEU A 99 -0.11 -9.39 -8.26
CA LEU A 99 1.01 -9.64 -7.34
C LEU A 99 1.57 -8.31 -6.85
N LEU A 100 1.72 -8.17 -5.54
CA LEU A 100 2.43 -7.07 -4.90
C LEU A 100 3.77 -7.57 -4.37
N LEU A 101 4.86 -7.01 -4.89
CA LEU A 101 6.21 -7.18 -4.37
C LEU A 101 6.58 -5.90 -3.60
N ALA A 102 6.52 -5.93 -2.27
CA ALA A 102 6.86 -4.77 -1.45
C ALA A 102 8.20 -5.02 -0.75
N GLN A 103 9.28 -4.48 -1.29
CA GLN A 103 10.67 -4.74 -0.85
C GLN A 103 10.88 -6.24 -0.57
N PRO A 104 10.73 -7.11 -1.58
CA PRO A 104 10.80 -8.54 -1.38
C PRO A 104 12.20 -9.00 -1.02
N ARG A 105 12.33 -10.22 -0.48
CA ARG A 105 13.62 -10.88 -0.31
C ARG A 105 14.39 -11.01 -1.63
N ALA A 106 15.67 -11.29 -1.54
CA ALA A 106 16.44 -11.68 -2.71
C ALA A 106 15.84 -12.97 -3.31
N PHE A 107 15.64 -12.96 -4.63
CA PHE A 107 15.17 -14.12 -5.38
C PHE A 107 16.36 -14.87 -6.03
N ALA A 108 16.26 -16.17 -6.06
CA ALA A 108 17.17 -16.98 -6.85
C ALA A 108 16.95 -16.72 -8.36
N PRO A 109 17.96 -16.97 -9.23
CA PRO A 109 17.83 -16.72 -10.66
C PRO A 109 16.62 -17.41 -11.32
N ASN A 110 16.28 -18.63 -10.92
CA ASN A 110 15.12 -19.36 -11.41
C ASN A 110 13.80 -18.71 -10.99
N GLU A 111 13.72 -18.10 -9.80
CA GLU A 111 12.57 -17.35 -9.34
C GLU A 111 12.35 -16.07 -10.15
N LEU A 112 13.42 -15.34 -10.45
CA LEU A 112 13.35 -14.15 -11.31
C LEU A 112 12.86 -14.49 -12.72
N VAL A 113 13.35 -15.60 -13.29
CA VAL A 113 12.87 -16.11 -14.58
C VAL A 113 11.39 -16.51 -14.51
N ARG A 114 10.96 -17.11 -13.41
CA ARG A 114 9.56 -17.49 -13.21
C ARG A 114 8.65 -16.26 -13.14
N ILE A 115 9.03 -15.22 -12.40
CA ILE A 115 8.28 -13.96 -12.34
C ILE A 115 8.20 -13.32 -13.75
N ASP A 116 9.32 -13.21 -14.48
CA ASP A 116 9.33 -12.64 -15.83
C ASP A 116 8.42 -13.42 -16.77
N ASN A 117 8.53 -14.74 -16.79
CA ASN A 117 7.68 -15.59 -17.62
C ASN A 117 6.20 -15.45 -17.29
N TRP A 118 5.86 -15.39 -16.00
CA TRP A 118 4.48 -15.20 -15.57
C TRP A 118 3.93 -13.85 -16.03
N VAL A 119 4.68 -12.77 -15.85
CA VAL A 119 4.27 -11.44 -16.35
C VAL A 119 4.11 -11.48 -17.87
N ARG A 120 5.04 -12.06 -18.61
CA ARG A 120 4.93 -12.20 -20.07
C ARG A 120 3.69 -12.96 -20.54
N GLN A 121 3.19 -13.87 -19.75
CA GLN A 121 1.98 -14.65 -20.03
C GLN A 121 0.68 -13.90 -19.69
N GLY A 122 0.76 -12.71 -19.09
CA GLY A 122 -0.38 -11.87 -18.75
C GLY A 122 -0.53 -11.59 -17.25
N GLY A 123 0.49 -11.87 -16.45
CA GLY A 123 0.56 -11.51 -15.04
C GLY A 123 0.60 -10.00 -14.83
N LEU A 124 0.09 -9.54 -13.70
CA LEU A 124 0.00 -8.14 -13.32
C LEU A 124 0.73 -7.92 -11.99
N VAL A 125 1.81 -7.17 -12.01
CA VAL A 125 2.66 -6.97 -10.82
C VAL A 125 2.82 -5.49 -10.49
N LEU A 126 2.64 -5.16 -9.21
CA LEU A 126 3.07 -3.90 -8.62
C LEU A 126 4.31 -4.17 -7.78
N ILE A 127 5.39 -3.44 -8.02
CA ILE A 127 6.63 -3.56 -7.28
C ILE A 127 6.92 -2.24 -6.57
N LEU A 128 7.02 -2.29 -5.25
CA LEU A 128 7.57 -1.23 -4.43
C LEU A 128 9.01 -1.60 -4.13
N ALA A 129 9.94 -0.87 -4.70
CA ALA A 129 11.37 -1.16 -4.61
C ALA A 129 12.10 0.07 -4.08
N ASP A 130 12.89 -0.12 -3.05
CA ASP A 130 13.62 0.96 -2.40
C ASP A 130 15.13 0.78 -2.58
N PRO A 131 15.87 1.83 -2.99
CA PRO A 131 17.31 1.77 -3.05
C PRO A 131 17.99 1.99 -1.69
N ALA A 132 17.27 2.58 -0.70
CA ALA A 132 17.81 2.95 0.60
C ALA A 132 16.71 3.00 1.69
N LEU A 133 16.08 1.85 1.92
CA LEU A 133 14.96 1.68 2.85
C LEU A 133 15.28 2.23 4.26
N GLN A 134 14.37 3.04 4.79
CA GLN A 134 14.45 3.65 6.13
C GLN A 134 13.54 2.96 7.16
N TRP A 135 12.88 1.88 6.78
CA TRP A 135 11.96 1.14 7.65
C TRP A 135 12.63 0.72 8.95
N GLY A 136 12.04 1.13 10.08
CA GLY A 136 12.50 0.73 11.40
C GLY A 136 12.41 -0.78 11.61
N SER A 137 13.34 -1.35 12.37
CA SER A 137 13.34 -2.75 12.73
C SER A 137 13.90 -2.95 14.13
N LEU A 138 13.35 -3.92 14.89
CA LEU A 138 13.86 -4.34 16.19
C LEU A 138 15.11 -5.21 16.05
N TYR A 139 15.36 -5.77 14.87
CA TYR A 139 16.51 -6.61 14.62
C TYR A 139 17.76 -5.78 14.31
N PRO A 140 18.96 -6.21 14.75
CA PRO A 140 20.20 -5.53 14.45
C PRO A 140 20.55 -5.56 12.96
N LEU A 141 21.44 -4.68 12.53
CA LEU A 141 21.97 -4.70 11.17
C LEU A 141 22.64 -6.03 10.87
N GLY A 142 22.32 -6.60 9.70
CA GLY A 142 22.83 -7.90 9.26
C GLY A 142 21.98 -9.10 9.69
N ASP A 143 20.95 -8.94 10.50
CA ASP A 143 19.99 -10.00 10.80
C ASP A 143 19.14 -10.28 9.56
N ASN A 144 18.97 -11.54 9.18
CA ASN A 144 18.22 -11.96 8.00
C ASN A 144 16.70 -11.78 8.12
N ARG A 145 16.20 -11.51 9.32
CA ARG A 145 14.77 -11.18 9.56
C ARG A 145 14.46 -9.71 9.32
N ARG A 146 15.51 -8.88 9.23
CA ARG A 146 15.35 -7.46 8.96
C ARG A 146 14.94 -7.24 7.50
N PRO A 147 14.05 -6.26 7.21
CA PRO A 147 13.79 -5.85 5.83
C PRO A 147 15.08 -5.50 5.08
N LEU A 148 15.14 -5.85 3.80
CA LEU A 148 16.31 -5.54 2.99
C LEU A 148 16.48 -4.04 2.83
N PHE A 149 17.67 -3.54 3.14
CA PHE A 149 18.01 -2.12 3.02
C PHE A 149 17.92 -1.60 1.58
N THR A 150 18.23 -2.44 0.60
CA THR A 150 18.12 -2.11 -0.83
C THR A 150 17.42 -3.22 -1.60
N SER A 151 16.70 -2.85 -2.65
CA SER A 151 16.04 -3.84 -3.51
C SER A 151 17.06 -4.71 -4.23
N MET A 152 16.85 -6.03 -4.20
CA MET A 152 17.70 -7.03 -4.86
C MET A 152 17.14 -7.46 -6.23
N LEU A 153 16.20 -6.71 -6.79
CA LEU A 153 15.55 -7.01 -8.09
C LEU A 153 16.26 -6.41 -9.30
N SER A 154 17.45 -5.83 -9.13
CA SER A 154 18.21 -5.19 -10.22
C SER A 154 18.36 -6.04 -11.48
N PRO A 155 18.58 -7.38 -11.43
CA PRO A 155 18.66 -8.19 -12.65
C PRO A 155 17.34 -8.22 -13.42
N LEU A 156 16.19 -8.29 -12.72
CA LEU A 156 14.87 -8.24 -13.34
C LEU A 156 14.58 -6.89 -13.97
N PHE A 157 14.90 -5.81 -13.24
CA PHE A 157 14.73 -4.45 -13.73
C PHE A 157 15.56 -4.18 -15.00
N ALA A 158 16.84 -4.55 -14.96
CA ALA A 158 17.73 -4.43 -16.13
C ALA A 158 17.21 -5.23 -17.33
N TYR A 159 16.66 -6.42 -17.09
CA TYR A 159 16.05 -7.23 -18.14
C TYR A 159 14.79 -6.58 -18.75
N TRP A 160 14.05 -5.81 -17.95
CA TRP A 160 12.88 -5.04 -18.41
C TRP A 160 13.25 -3.67 -19.00
N GLY A 161 14.53 -3.28 -18.93
CA GLY A 161 15.08 -2.07 -19.54
C GLY A 161 14.98 -0.83 -18.67
N VAL A 162 14.98 -1.01 -17.35
CA VAL A 162 15.04 0.08 -16.37
C VAL A 162 16.05 -0.24 -15.28
N GLU A 163 16.52 0.78 -14.58
CA GLU A 163 17.30 0.65 -13.37
C GLU A 163 16.79 1.56 -12.28
N LEU A 164 16.91 1.09 -11.04
CA LEU A 164 16.60 1.85 -9.84
C LEU A 164 17.89 2.49 -9.33
N VAL A 165 17.87 3.80 -9.18
CA VAL A 165 19.01 4.56 -8.62
C VAL A 165 18.56 5.36 -7.41
N LEU A 166 19.50 5.64 -6.50
CA LEU A 166 19.31 6.62 -5.44
C LEU A 166 19.82 7.97 -5.95
N PRO A 167 18.99 9.03 -6.05
CA PRO A 167 19.42 10.35 -6.44
C PRO A 167 20.44 10.91 -5.46
N LEU A 168 21.57 11.43 -5.96
CA LEU A 168 22.64 12.00 -5.13
C LEU A 168 22.32 13.42 -4.63
N GLU A 169 21.33 14.07 -5.22
CA GLU A 169 21.04 15.50 -4.96
C GLU A 169 20.10 15.75 -3.79
N ASP A 170 19.41 14.74 -3.28
CA ASP A 170 18.41 14.92 -2.24
C ASP A 170 19.04 14.90 -0.83
N LYS A 171 19.34 16.09 -0.35
CA LYS A 171 19.74 16.33 1.04
C LYS A 171 18.54 16.23 2.01
N VAL A 172 17.31 16.11 1.52
CA VAL A 172 16.09 16.01 2.33
C VAL A 172 15.55 14.58 2.21
N PRO A 173 15.73 13.75 3.26
CA PRO A 173 15.32 12.35 3.21
C PRO A 173 13.81 12.18 2.97
N THR A 174 13.00 13.15 3.40
CA THR A 174 11.54 13.10 3.26
C THR A 174 11.08 14.23 2.34
N SER A 175 10.31 13.87 1.31
CA SER A 175 9.75 14.83 0.36
C SER A 175 8.25 14.64 0.16
N MET A 176 7.54 15.74 -0.14
CA MET A 176 6.18 15.71 -0.62
C MET A 176 6.19 15.70 -2.14
N ARG A 177 5.47 14.77 -2.73
CA ARG A 177 5.35 14.65 -4.18
C ARG A 177 3.88 14.65 -4.60
N LYS A 178 3.60 15.22 -5.75
CA LYS A 178 2.28 15.19 -6.36
C LYS A 178 2.32 14.24 -7.56
N ILE A 179 1.45 13.24 -7.56
CA ILE A 179 1.25 12.35 -8.70
C ILE A 179 -0.20 12.49 -9.13
N GLY A 180 -0.42 13.24 -10.20
CA GLY A 180 -1.77 13.58 -10.64
C GLY A 180 -2.58 14.23 -9.51
N VAL A 181 -3.62 13.56 -9.03
CA VAL A 181 -4.49 14.03 -7.94
C VAL A 181 -3.99 13.65 -6.54
N PHE A 182 -2.94 12.82 -6.44
CA PHE A 182 -2.45 12.28 -5.17
C PHE A 182 -1.30 13.13 -4.63
N ASN A 183 -1.48 13.70 -3.45
CA ASN A 183 -0.39 14.28 -2.66
C ASN A 183 0.16 13.18 -1.74
N ILE A 184 1.38 12.76 -1.99
CA ILE A 184 2.04 11.67 -1.25
C ILE A 184 3.28 12.18 -0.53
N ARG A 185 3.71 11.40 0.45
CA ARG A 185 4.98 11.59 1.14
C ARG A 185 5.90 10.41 0.86
N THR A 186 7.15 10.70 0.54
CA THR A 186 8.20 9.73 0.24
C THR A 186 9.41 9.98 1.15
N VAL A 187 10.23 8.95 1.37
CA VAL A 187 11.50 9.10 2.08
C VAL A 187 12.59 8.38 1.30
N THR A 188 13.74 9.04 1.09
CA THR A 188 14.88 8.51 0.32
C THR A 188 14.46 7.81 -0.98
N ALA A 189 13.36 8.28 -1.58
CA ALA A 189 12.80 7.65 -2.76
C ALA A 189 13.82 7.56 -3.88
N GLY A 190 13.86 6.40 -4.53
CA GLY A 190 14.67 6.18 -5.71
C GLY A 190 14.13 6.87 -6.96
N GLU A 191 14.84 6.67 -8.05
CA GLU A 191 14.47 7.11 -9.38
C GLU A 191 14.64 5.99 -10.38
N TRP A 192 13.63 5.76 -11.20
CA TRP A 192 13.71 4.86 -12.34
C TRP A 192 14.36 5.57 -13.51
N LEU A 193 15.40 4.99 -14.04
CA LEU A 193 16.06 5.43 -15.27
C LEU A 193 15.95 4.37 -16.37
N PRO A 194 15.95 4.76 -17.66
CA PRO A 194 16.03 3.80 -18.76
C PRO A 194 17.39 3.10 -18.72
N LYS A 195 17.43 1.78 -19.00
CA LYS A 195 18.65 0.99 -19.07
C LYS A 195 18.73 0.20 -20.37
N GLY A 196 19.68 0.58 -21.23
CA GLY A 196 19.99 -0.12 -22.47
C GLY A 196 18.86 -0.05 -23.52
N ASP A 197 19.08 -0.73 -24.63
CA ASP A 197 18.08 -0.94 -25.69
C ASP A 197 17.09 -2.01 -25.20
N SER A 198 16.00 -1.60 -24.59
CA SER A 198 15.02 -2.52 -24.01
C SER A 198 14.13 -3.14 -25.10
N ALA A 199 14.69 -4.07 -25.87
CA ALA A 199 13.90 -4.88 -26.79
C ALA A 199 12.89 -5.81 -26.06
N LYS A 200 13.03 -5.99 -24.74
CA LYS A 200 12.33 -7.00 -23.95
C LYS A 200 11.17 -6.47 -23.10
N GLY A 201 11.15 -5.17 -22.82
CA GLY A 201 10.06 -4.48 -22.13
C GLY A 201 9.91 -3.05 -22.66
N ARG A 202 8.70 -2.51 -22.60
CA ARG A 202 8.43 -1.10 -22.91
C ARG A 202 7.98 -0.43 -21.62
N CYS A 203 8.88 0.34 -21.01
CA CYS A 203 8.61 1.08 -19.79
C CYS A 203 8.47 2.56 -20.09
N ALA A 204 7.37 3.15 -19.62
CA ALA A 204 7.19 4.60 -19.54
C ALA A 204 7.58 5.06 -18.14
N ILE A 205 8.57 5.95 -18.03
CA ILE A 205 8.99 6.55 -16.78
C ILE A 205 8.11 7.77 -16.53
N LEU A 206 7.51 7.84 -15.36
CA LEU A 206 6.48 8.79 -14.96
C LEU A 206 6.83 9.44 -13.62
N ALA A 207 6.14 10.52 -13.27
CA ALA A 207 6.26 11.20 -11.98
C ALA A 207 7.73 11.51 -11.61
N LYS A 208 8.49 12.04 -12.58
CA LYS A 208 9.92 12.40 -12.40
C LYS A 208 10.74 11.22 -11.88
N GLY A 209 10.58 10.05 -12.48
CA GLY A 209 11.33 8.86 -12.13
C GLY A 209 10.74 8.04 -10.96
N LEU A 210 9.77 8.56 -10.21
CA LEU A 210 9.20 7.81 -9.08
C LEU A 210 8.41 6.58 -9.52
N LEU A 211 7.78 6.61 -10.71
CA LEU A 211 7.00 5.52 -11.26
C LEU A 211 7.58 5.04 -12.60
N ALA A 212 7.50 3.74 -12.84
CA ALA A 212 7.66 3.18 -14.18
C ALA A 212 6.48 2.25 -14.49
N ASP A 213 5.93 2.39 -15.70
CA ASP A 213 4.82 1.57 -16.20
C ASP A 213 5.33 0.75 -17.39
N CYS A 214 5.51 -0.55 -17.18
CA CYS A 214 6.17 -1.45 -18.09
C CYS A 214 5.19 -2.45 -18.71
N ARG A 215 5.14 -2.50 -20.04
CA ARG A 215 4.46 -3.57 -20.77
C ARG A 215 5.45 -4.71 -21.04
N ILE A 216 5.21 -5.87 -20.45
CA ILE A 216 6.08 -7.06 -20.50
C ILE A 216 5.33 -8.22 -21.15
N GLY A 217 5.55 -8.46 -22.43
CA GLY A 217 4.78 -9.46 -23.17
C GLY A 217 3.28 -9.13 -23.18
N LYS A 218 2.46 -10.05 -22.65
CA LYS A 218 1.01 -9.88 -22.53
C LYS A 218 0.60 -9.23 -21.20
N GLY A 219 1.50 -9.15 -20.22
CA GLY A 219 1.26 -8.62 -18.90
C GLY A 219 1.84 -7.23 -18.70
N ARG A 220 1.83 -6.80 -17.44
CA ARG A 220 2.22 -5.45 -17.07
C ARG A 220 2.85 -5.41 -15.69
N ALA A 221 3.88 -4.58 -15.56
CA ALA A 221 4.52 -4.27 -14.28
C ALA A 221 4.43 -2.76 -14.05
N VAL A 222 3.96 -2.36 -12.87
CA VAL A 222 4.08 -0.99 -12.37
C VAL A 222 5.11 -1.00 -11.26
N LEU A 223 6.07 -0.09 -11.33
CA LEU A 223 7.19 0.00 -10.40
C LEU A 223 7.11 1.35 -9.68
N LEU A 224 7.18 1.34 -8.36
CA LEU A 224 7.28 2.53 -7.51
C LEU A 224 8.63 2.50 -6.79
N ALA A 225 9.38 3.58 -6.87
CA ALA A 225 10.75 3.68 -6.36
C ALA A 225 10.81 4.09 -4.88
N ASP A 226 9.90 3.57 -4.05
CA ASP A 226 9.83 3.83 -2.61
C ASP A 226 9.00 2.73 -1.95
N ALA A 227 9.58 1.96 -1.04
CA ALA A 227 8.87 0.94 -0.26
C ALA A 227 8.53 1.43 1.16
N ASP A 228 9.26 2.41 1.67
CA ASP A 228 8.89 3.17 2.89
C ASP A 228 7.54 3.88 2.73
N PHE A 229 7.09 4.03 1.50
CA PHE A 229 5.77 4.50 1.11
C PHE A 229 4.61 3.86 1.89
N LEU A 230 4.78 2.61 2.36
CA LEU A 230 3.81 1.87 3.17
C LEU A 230 3.87 2.20 4.66
N ASP A 231 4.95 2.81 5.16
CA ASP A 231 5.10 3.11 6.58
C ASP A 231 4.08 4.18 7.02
N THR A 232 3.35 3.87 8.08
CA THR A 232 2.33 4.75 8.67
C THR A 232 2.87 6.13 9.03
N ALA A 233 4.14 6.24 9.40
CA ALA A 233 4.79 7.51 9.72
C ALA A 233 4.69 8.54 8.57
N PHE A 234 4.49 8.08 7.34
CA PHE A 234 4.48 8.94 6.15
C PHE A 234 3.08 9.29 5.64
N TRP A 235 2.03 8.61 6.08
CA TRP A 235 0.69 8.87 5.55
C TRP A 235 -0.44 8.90 6.57
N GLU A 236 -0.27 8.29 7.75
CA GLU A 236 -1.31 8.28 8.76
C GLU A 236 -1.50 9.67 9.38
N GLY A 237 -2.76 10.04 9.60
CA GLY A 237 -3.10 11.32 10.21
C GLY A 237 -2.64 11.41 11.67
N ARG A 238 -2.12 12.56 12.08
CA ARG A 238 -1.65 12.83 13.45
C ARG A 238 -2.63 13.73 14.21
N GLY A 239 -2.57 13.68 15.54
CA GLY A 239 -3.42 14.51 16.41
C GLY A 239 -4.91 14.24 16.19
N MET A 240 -5.72 15.29 16.04
CA MET A 240 -7.17 15.16 15.85
C MET A 240 -7.58 14.39 14.57
N ARG A 241 -6.70 14.26 13.57
CA ARG A 241 -6.97 13.48 12.36
C ARG A 241 -7.07 11.98 12.64
N ILE A 242 -6.37 11.47 13.66
CA ILE A 242 -6.51 10.07 14.13
C ILE A 242 -7.98 9.76 14.45
N LEU A 243 -8.66 10.69 15.13
CA LEU A 243 -10.08 10.52 15.55
C LEU A 243 -11.04 10.48 14.35
N THR A 244 -10.66 11.08 13.22
CA THR A 244 -11.47 11.11 12.00
C THR A 244 -11.14 10.00 11.03
N GLY A 245 -10.07 9.21 11.28
CA GLY A 245 -9.57 8.18 10.37
C GLY A 245 -9.08 8.71 9.02
N LYS A 246 -8.80 10.03 8.94
CA LYS A 246 -8.33 10.66 7.69
C LYS A 246 -6.81 10.64 7.62
N ASP A 247 -6.29 10.16 6.51
CA ASP A 247 -4.87 10.20 6.21
C ASP A 247 -4.39 11.64 6.02
N GLU A 248 -3.14 11.89 6.37
CA GLU A 248 -2.47 13.16 6.09
C GLU A 248 -2.06 13.26 4.63
N PHE A 249 -1.58 12.12 4.06
CA PHE A 249 -1.15 11.99 2.68
C PHE A 249 -1.89 10.84 1.97
N ALA A 250 -1.94 10.91 0.65
CA ALA A 250 -2.70 10.00 -0.18
C ALA A 250 -1.95 8.71 -0.56
N ASN A 251 -0.92 8.29 0.20
CA ASN A 251 -0.11 7.11 -0.10
C ASN A 251 -0.97 5.86 -0.33
N MET A 252 -1.82 5.52 0.62
CA MET A 252 -2.68 4.33 0.50
C MET A 252 -3.74 4.47 -0.60
N ALA A 253 -4.19 5.69 -0.90
CA ALA A 253 -5.11 5.93 -2.01
C ALA A 253 -4.40 5.73 -3.35
N LEU A 254 -3.16 6.21 -3.52
CA LEU A 254 -2.33 5.97 -4.69
C LEU A 254 -2.06 4.46 -4.87
N LEU A 255 -1.66 3.75 -3.81
CA LEU A 255 -1.41 2.30 -3.88
C LEU A 255 -2.61 1.55 -4.45
N ARG A 256 -3.80 1.82 -3.94
CA ARG A 256 -5.05 1.22 -4.44
C ARG A 256 -5.33 1.61 -5.89
N ALA A 257 -5.08 2.86 -6.26
CA ALA A 257 -5.28 3.32 -7.63
C ALA A 257 -4.31 2.64 -8.61
N LEU A 258 -3.05 2.40 -8.22
CA LEU A 258 -2.07 1.65 -9.02
C LEU A 258 -2.51 0.19 -9.22
N LEU A 259 -2.95 -0.48 -8.16
CA LEU A 259 -3.46 -1.86 -8.22
C LEU A 259 -4.73 -1.94 -9.10
N ALA A 260 -5.65 -1.00 -8.97
CA ALA A 260 -6.86 -0.94 -9.80
C ALA A 260 -6.52 -0.67 -11.27
N ALA A 261 -5.58 0.23 -11.57
CA ALA A 261 -5.14 0.51 -12.93
C ALA A 261 -4.45 -0.70 -13.58
N LEU A 262 -3.74 -1.52 -12.80
CA LEU A 262 -3.21 -2.80 -13.26
C LEU A 262 -4.34 -3.78 -13.59
N GLN A 263 -5.31 -3.93 -12.70
CA GLN A 263 -6.44 -4.86 -12.85
C GLN A 263 -7.30 -4.53 -14.07
N ASP A 264 -7.53 -3.25 -14.33
CA ASP A 264 -8.29 -2.76 -15.47
C ASP A 264 -7.48 -2.76 -16.78
N ASP A 265 -6.21 -3.14 -16.74
CA ASP A 265 -5.24 -3.08 -17.85
C ASP A 265 -5.17 -1.69 -18.52
N LYS A 266 -5.46 -0.64 -17.74
CA LYS A 266 -5.36 0.75 -18.17
C LYS A 266 -3.95 1.25 -17.92
N GLY A 267 -3.32 1.88 -18.93
CA GLY A 267 -2.04 2.58 -18.76
C GLY A 267 -2.16 3.68 -17.67
N LEU A 268 -1.05 3.94 -16.96
CA LEU A 268 -0.97 5.06 -16.02
C LEU A 268 -1.01 6.39 -16.78
N ARG A 269 -2.22 6.82 -17.15
CA ARG A 269 -2.51 8.09 -17.84
C ARG A 269 -3.58 8.85 -17.07
N GLY A 270 -3.70 10.14 -17.30
CA GLY A 270 -4.72 10.95 -16.65
C GLY A 270 -4.40 11.26 -15.19
N ASP A 271 -4.94 10.47 -14.28
CA ASP A 271 -4.78 10.71 -12.84
C ASP A 271 -3.34 10.55 -12.31
N PHE A 272 -2.43 9.99 -13.10
CA PHE A 272 -1.05 9.72 -12.72
C PHE A 272 -0.01 10.58 -13.46
N VAL A 273 -0.44 11.40 -14.40
CA VAL A 273 0.45 12.30 -15.18
C VAL A 273 0.20 13.73 -14.74
N GLU A 274 1.26 14.46 -14.41
CA GLU A 274 1.20 15.91 -14.22
C GLU A 274 0.77 16.57 -15.54
N LYS A 275 -0.27 17.44 -15.46
CA LYS A 275 -0.66 18.33 -16.57
C LYS A 275 0.26 19.54 -16.60
#